data_744124a96b1017fbbc17b1e213c1a08f
#
_entry.id   744124a96b1017fbbc17b1e213c1a08f
#
_cell.length_a   1.000
_cell.length_b   1.000
_cell.length_c   1.000
_cell.angle_alpha   90.00
_cell.angle_beta   90.00
_cell.angle_gamma   90.00
#
_symmetry.space_group_name_H-M   'P 1'
#
loop_
_entity.id
_entity.type
_entity.pdbx_description
1 polymer ?
#
loop_
_entity_poly.entity_id
_entity_poly.type
_entity_poly.pdbx_seq_one_letter_code
_entity_poly.pdbx_strand_id
1 'polypeptide(L)'
;MKLLIAEDQSMLRDAMAKLLLMEDKVDEVFQAENGKVAMDLILKHNVDVAILDIEMPEATGLDTLEFIREKNIDTKVVIVTTFKRIGYFERAIKSNVDAYVLKDRSIEELMNTIENVLAGHKEYSPELMENIFMNHNPLSKQETLLLKKVKHGLSNKEIAAELFLSEGTTRNYISNILTKLDCKNRTEAVKKATEKGWI
;
A
#
# COMPACT_ATOMS: atom_id res chain seq x y z
N MET A 1 -1.08 26.63 -5.81
CA MET A 1 -0.31 25.39 -5.66
C MET A 1 -0.17 24.67 -6.99
N LYS A 2 0.94 23.94 -7.17
CA LYS A 2 1.21 23.14 -8.37
C LYS A 2 0.97 21.66 -8.07
N LEU A 3 0.10 21.04 -8.84
CA LEU A 3 -0.29 19.64 -8.68
C LEU A 3 0.31 18.80 -9.82
N LEU A 4 0.52 17.51 -9.55
CA LEU A 4 0.80 16.50 -10.55
C LEU A 4 -0.22 15.38 -10.42
N ILE A 5 -0.79 14.95 -11.54
CA ILE A 5 -1.66 13.76 -11.61
C ILE A 5 -0.94 12.69 -12.42
N ALA A 6 -0.77 11.51 -11.84
CA ALA A 6 -0.31 10.32 -12.55
C ALA A 6 -1.43 9.28 -12.59
N GLU A 7 -1.89 8.97 -13.81
CA GLU A 7 -3.04 8.12 -14.10
C GLU A 7 -2.88 7.56 -15.52
N ASP A 8 -2.98 6.26 -15.72
CA ASP A 8 -2.81 5.65 -17.04
C ASP A 8 -4.05 5.82 -17.95
N GLN A 9 -5.25 5.96 -17.37
CA GLN A 9 -6.48 6.19 -18.09
C GLN A 9 -6.59 7.67 -18.52
N SER A 10 -6.34 7.95 -19.81
CA SER A 10 -6.27 9.32 -20.36
C SER A 10 -7.53 10.14 -20.08
N MET A 11 -8.72 9.55 -20.26
CA MET A 11 -9.99 10.26 -20.02
C MET A 11 -10.13 10.68 -18.55
N LEU A 12 -9.79 9.81 -17.62
CA LEU A 12 -9.87 10.10 -16.19
C LEU A 12 -8.83 11.16 -15.80
N ARG A 13 -7.60 11.01 -16.27
CA ARG A 13 -6.51 11.98 -16.05
C ARG A 13 -6.90 13.38 -16.54
N ASP A 14 -7.42 13.48 -17.78
CA ASP A 14 -7.82 14.76 -18.37
C ASP A 14 -9.01 15.39 -17.63
N ALA A 15 -9.99 14.58 -17.20
CA ALA A 15 -11.13 15.06 -16.44
C ALA A 15 -10.70 15.60 -15.07
N MET A 16 -9.88 14.86 -14.32
CA MET A 16 -9.35 15.29 -13.03
C MET A 16 -8.52 16.56 -13.16
N ALA A 17 -7.64 16.63 -14.16
CA ALA A 17 -6.81 17.82 -14.38
C ALA A 17 -7.65 19.07 -14.65
N LYS A 18 -8.70 18.96 -15.49
CA LYS A 18 -9.61 20.07 -15.78
C LYS A 18 -10.38 20.53 -14.55
N LEU A 19 -10.90 19.57 -13.77
CA LEU A 19 -11.68 19.90 -12.57
C LEU A 19 -10.79 20.56 -11.50
N LEU A 20 -9.58 20.05 -11.28
CA LEU A 20 -8.64 20.64 -10.32
C LEU A 20 -8.16 22.05 -10.78
N LEU A 21 -7.99 22.30 -12.08
CA LEU A 21 -7.66 23.63 -12.60
C LEU A 21 -8.79 24.65 -12.44
N MET A 22 -10.01 24.24 -12.14
CA MET A 22 -11.13 25.15 -11.85
C MET A 22 -11.12 25.64 -10.39
N GLU A 23 -10.30 25.03 -9.53
CA GLU A 23 -10.16 25.43 -8.12
C GLU A 23 -9.22 26.65 -7.99
N ASP A 24 -9.67 27.69 -7.30
CA ASP A 24 -8.96 28.98 -7.16
C ASP A 24 -7.53 28.84 -6.60
N LYS A 25 -7.27 27.79 -5.81
CA LYS A 25 -5.98 27.52 -5.16
C LYS A 25 -4.97 26.77 -6.05
N VAL A 26 -5.39 26.32 -7.23
CA VAL A 26 -4.56 25.52 -8.15
C VAL A 26 -4.05 26.39 -9.29
N ASP A 27 -2.73 26.58 -9.32
CA ASP A 27 -2.08 27.40 -10.35
C ASP A 27 -1.75 26.60 -11.61
N GLU A 28 -1.37 25.31 -11.42
CA GLU A 28 -0.87 24.46 -12.51
C GLU A 28 -1.11 22.97 -12.18
N VAL A 29 -1.45 22.18 -13.20
CA VAL A 29 -1.60 20.72 -13.08
C VAL A 29 -0.76 20.05 -14.16
N PHE A 30 0.28 19.35 -13.75
CA PHE A 30 1.08 18.48 -14.61
C PHE A 30 0.39 17.12 -14.74
N GLN A 31 0.50 16.50 -15.91
CA GLN A 31 -0.13 15.22 -16.19
C GLN A 31 0.92 14.19 -16.60
N ALA A 32 0.87 13.01 -16.01
CA ALA A 32 1.71 11.86 -16.30
C ALA A 32 0.85 10.62 -16.60
N GLU A 33 1.21 9.86 -17.61
CA GLU A 33 0.51 8.63 -18.01
C GLU A 33 1.07 7.38 -17.30
N ASN A 34 2.18 7.54 -16.58
CA ASN A 34 2.83 6.48 -15.80
C ASN A 34 3.76 7.10 -14.74
N GLY A 35 4.24 6.24 -13.83
CA GLY A 35 5.11 6.68 -12.74
C GLY A 35 6.46 7.23 -13.21
N LYS A 36 7.01 6.74 -14.33
CA LYS A 36 8.29 7.22 -14.84
C LYS A 36 8.19 8.66 -15.34
N VAL A 37 7.15 8.98 -16.12
CA VAL A 37 6.85 10.34 -16.55
C VAL A 37 6.58 11.23 -15.33
N ALA A 38 5.89 10.71 -14.31
CA ALA A 38 5.65 11.44 -13.06
C ALA A 38 6.96 11.81 -12.34
N MET A 39 7.90 10.87 -12.21
CA MET A 39 9.22 11.12 -11.60
C MET A 39 10.00 12.19 -12.38
N ASP A 40 9.98 12.14 -13.71
CA ASP A 40 10.66 13.13 -14.56
C ASP A 40 10.06 14.53 -14.41
N LEU A 41 8.73 14.64 -14.32
CA LEU A 41 8.04 15.91 -14.11
C LEU A 41 8.32 16.47 -12.70
N ILE A 42 8.33 15.65 -11.67
CA ILE A 42 8.65 16.04 -10.30
C ILE A 42 10.07 16.59 -10.20
N LEU A 43 11.04 16.02 -10.91
CA LEU A 43 12.42 16.53 -10.93
C LEU A 43 12.56 17.88 -11.68
N LYS A 44 11.71 18.14 -12.65
CA LYS A 44 11.77 19.36 -13.50
C LYS A 44 10.98 20.53 -12.93
N HIS A 45 9.97 20.24 -12.14
CA HIS A 45 9.02 21.22 -11.63
C HIS A 45 8.91 21.14 -10.11
N ASN A 46 8.68 22.28 -9.48
CA ASN A 46 8.40 22.33 -8.05
C ASN A 46 6.92 21.93 -7.82
N VAL A 47 6.66 20.65 -7.74
CA VAL A 47 5.33 20.09 -7.50
C VAL A 47 5.04 20.11 -6.00
N ASP A 48 3.96 20.75 -5.58
CA ASP A 48 3.55 20.79 -4.18
C ASP A 48 2.92 19.47 -3.76
N VAL A 49 2.01 18.90 -4.59
CA VAL A 49 1.32 17.64 -4.32
C VAL A 49 1.28 16.76 -5.57
N ALA A 50 1.70 15.52 -5.44
CA ALA A 50 1.55 14.46 -6.45
C ALA A 50 0.36 13.55 -6.11
N ILE A 51 -0.63 13.49 -6.99
CA ILE A 51 -1.80 12.63 -6.94
C ILE A 51 -1.50 11.44 -7.85
N LEU A 52 -1.37 10.25 -7.26
CA LEU A 52 -0.83 9.08 -7.96
C LEU A 52 -1.83 7.92 -7.91
N ASP A 53 -2.20 7.36 -9.06
CA ASP A 53 -2.76 6.01 -9.09
C ASP A 53 -1.68 4.97 -8.79
N ILE A 54 -2.09 3.81 -8.29
CA ILE A 54 -1.16 2.73 -7.98
C ILE A 54 -0.78 1.95 -9.24
N GLU A 55 -1.78 1.43 -9.96
CA GLU A 55 -1.54 0.52 -11.07
C GLU A 55 -1.35 1.30 -12.37
N MET A 56 -0.11 1.60 -12.69
CA MET A 56 0.30 2.25 -13.93
C MET A 56 1.42 1.44 -14.62
N PRO A 57 1.56 1.52 -15.96
CA PRO A 57 2.66 0.87 -16.68
C PRO A 57 4.02 1.51 -16.33
N GLU A 58 5.12 0.82 -16.63
CA GLU A 58 6.52 1.20 -16.44
C GLU A 58 6.94 1.42 -14.98
N ALA A 59 6.22 2.23 -14.22
CA ALA A 59 6.41 2.42 -12.78
C ALA A 59 5.07 2.72 -12.11
N THR A 60 4.86 2.14 -10.94
CA THR A 60 3.64 2.33 -10.15
C THR A 60 3.66 3.65 -9.36
N GLY A 61 2.49 4.08 -8.85
CA GLY A 61 2.43 5.22 -7.93
C GLY A 61 3.21 4.99 -6.64
N LEU A 62 3.33 3.73 -6.21
CA LEU A 62 4.15 3.37 -5.04
C LEU A 62 5.65 3.48 -5.33
N ASP A 63 6.10 3.11 -6.54
CA ASP A 63 7.49 3.31 -6.97
C ASP A 63 7.81 4.81 -7.04
N THR A 64 6.86 5.62 -7.51
CA THR A 64 6.98 7.09 -7.54
C THR A 64 7.06 7.69 -6.12
N LEU A 65 6.24 7.22 -5.19
CA LEU A 65 6.31 7.63 -3.77
C LEU A 65 7.69 7.30 -3.18
N GLU A 66 8.17 6.08 -3.35
CA GLU A 66 9.48 5.65 -2.86
C GLU A 66 10.61 6.53 -3.44
N PHE A 67 10.57 6.78 -4.75
CA PHE A 67 11.52 7.67 -5.42
C PHE A 67 11.53 9.08 -4.81
N ILE A 68 10.36 9.70 -4.56
CA ILE A 68 10.24 11.02 -3.93
C ILE A 68 10.92 11.03 -2.56
N ARG A 69 10.67 9.99 -1.75
CA ARG A 69 11.24 9.88 -0.39
C ARG A 69 12.73 9.60 -0.41
N GLU A 70 13.21 8.72 -1.28
CA GLU A 70 14.65 8.42 -1.43
C GLU A 70 15.45 9.63 -1.89
N LYS A 71 14.87 10.46 -2.76
CA LYS A 71 15.49 11.71 -3.23
C LYS A 71 15.32 12.89 -2.27
N ASN A 72 14.58 12.71 -1.15
CA ASN A 72 14.26 13.78 -0.21
C ASN A 72 13.59 15.00 -0.89
N ILE A 73 12.70 14.75 -1.85
CA ILE A 73 11.94 15.80 -2.54
C ILE A 73 10.76 16.20 -1.65
N ASP A 74 10.58 17.51 -1.45
CA ASP A 74 9.50 18.05 -0.62
C ASP A 74 8.17 18.16 -1.39
N THR A 75 7.75 17.04 -1.97
CA THR A 75 6.44 16.89 -2.62
C THR A 75 5.57 16.02 -1.74
N LYS A 76 4.36 16.49 -1.40
CA LYS A 76 3.35 15.68 -0.73
C LYS A 76 2.79 14.64 -1.69
N VAL A 77 2.47 13.46 -1.17
CA VAL A 77 1.99 12.36 -2.01
C VAL A 77 0.63 11.89 -1.53
N VAL A 78 -0.36 11.99 -2.42
CA VAL A 78 -1.71 11.46 -2.27
C VAL A 78 -1.86 10.28 -3.22
N ILE A 79 -1.98 9.08 -2.67
CA ILE A 79 -2.35 7.88 -3.46
C ILE A 79 -3.87 7.87 -3.62
N VAL A 80 -4.34 7.77 -4.86
CA VAL A 80 -5.77 7.66 -5.20
C VAL A 80 -5.99 6.37 -5.97
N THR A 81 -6.77 5.42 -5.44
CA THR A 81 -6.89 4.08 -6.02
C THR A 81 -8.29 3.50 -5.91
N THR A 82 -8.64 2.58 -6.82
CA THR A 82 -9.83 1.72 -6.68
C THR A 82 -9.53 0.46 -5.88
N PHE A 83 -8.25 0.15 -5.61
CA PHE A 83 -7.83 -1.11 -5.04
C PHE A 83 -7.72 -1.06 -3.51
N LYS A 84 -8.41 -2.00 -2.86
CA LYS A 84 -8.39 -2.21 -1.40
C LYS A 84 -7.37 -3.28 -0.98
N ARG A 85 -6.27 -3.46 -1.75
CA ARG A 85 -5.25 -4.48 -1.46
C ARG A 85 -4.38 -4.03 -0.28
N ILE A 86 -4.38 -4.83 0.77
CA ILE A 86 -3.64 -4.56 2.03
C ILE A 86 -2.15 -4.34 1.77
N GLY A 87 -1.53 -5.14 0.90
CA GLY A 87 -0.10 -5.04 0.61
C GLY A 87 0.30 -3.69 0.00
N TYR A 88 -0.55 -3.06 -0.81
CA TYR A 88 -0.30 -1.73 -1.36
C TYR A 88 -0.35 -0.65 -0.28
N PHE A 89 -1.35 -0.73 0.59
CA PHE A 89 -1.47 0.21 1.70
C PHE A 89 -0.31 0.06 2.70
N GLU A 90 0.07 -1.17 3.08
CA GLU A 90 1.23 -1.39 3.95
C GLU A 90 2.52 -0.82 3.35
N ARG A 91 2.73 -0.99 2.05
CA ARG A 91 3.87 -0.43 1.33
C ARG A 91 3.84 1.10 1.34
N ALA A 92 2.68 1.71 1.08
CA ALA A 92 2.49 3.15 1.12
C ALA A 92 2.80 3.74 2.51
N ILE A 93 2.30 3.11 3.58
CA ILE A 93 2.58 3.53 4.97
C ILE A 93 4.07 3.44 5.28
N LYS A 94 4.75 2.34 4.92
CA LYS A 94 6.20 2.18 5.12
C LYS A 94 7.00 3.25 4.39
N SER A 95 6.54 3.65 3.22
CA SER A 95 7.15 4.71 2.40
C SER A 95 6.68 6.12 2.80
N ASN A 96 6.05 6.25 3.96
CA ASN A 96 5.63 7.54 4.53
C ASN A 96 4.73 8.36 3.61
N VAL A 97 3.68 7.75 3.04
CA VAL A 97 2.65 8.45 2.26
C VAL A 97 1.95 9.52 3.09
N ASP A 98 1.55 10.64 2.46
CA ASP A 98 0.81 11.70 3.14
C ASP A 98 -0.69 11.42 3.17
N ALA A 99 -1.28 10.94 2.06
CA ALA A 99 -2.65 10.44 2.05
C ALA A 99 -2.82 9.20 1.18
N TYR A 100 -3.79 8.35 1.54
CA TYR A 100 -4.17 7.17 0.77
C TYR A 100 -5.70 7.06 0.77
N VAL A 101 -6.30 7.36 -0.39
CA VAL A 101 -7.74 7.53 -0.53
C VAL A 101 -8.30 6.73 -1.70
N LEU A 102 -9.61 6.49 -1.70
CA LEU A 102 -10.28 5.78 -2.78
C LEU A 102 -10.70 6.75 -3.90
N LYS A 103 -10.76 6.23 -5.16
CA LYS A 103 -11.17 6.99 -6.37
C LYS A 103 -12.67 7.32 -6.43
N ASP A 104 -13.46 6.96 -5.45
CA ASP A 104 -14.89 7.27 -5.36
C ASP A 104 -15.19 8.65 -4.72
N ARG A 105 -14.14 9.39 -4.34
CA ARG A 105 -14.26 10.74 -3.78
C ARG A 105 -14.62 11.78 -4.83
N SER A 106 -15.39 12.79 -4.43
CA SER A 106 -15.60 14.01 -5.22
C SER A 106 -14.31 14.84 -5.31
N ILE A 107 -14.28 15.78 -6.26
CA ILE A 107 -13.16 16.74 -6.38
C ILE A 107 -13.03 17.61 -5.13
N GLU A 108 -14.15 18.03 -4.54
CA GLU A 108 -14.16 18.79 -3.29
C GLU A 108 -13.50 18.02 -2.14
N GLU A 109 -13.84 16.75 -1.97
CA GLU A 109 -13.20 15.87 -0.97
C GLU A 109 -11.71 15.66 -1.24
N LEU A 110 -11.31 15.53 -2.51
CA LEU A 110 -9.90 15.42 -2.90
C LEU A 110 -9.16 16.73 -2.59
N MET A 111 -9.74 17.90 -2.86
CA MET A 111 -9.16 19.19 -2.52
C MET A 111 -8.99 19.35 -1.01
N ASN A 112 -9.98 18.95 -0.21
CA ASN A 112 -9.86 18.93 1.25
C ASN A 112 -8.69 18.03 1.71
N THR A 113 -8.53 16.85 1.10
CA THR A 113 -7.38 15.96 1.36
C THR A 113 -6.05 16.64 1.01
N ILE A 114 -5.97 17.32 -0.14
CA ILE A 114 -4.77 18.06 -0.56
C ILE A 114 -4.41 19.16 0.45
N GLU A 115 -5.39 19.94 0.90
CA GLU A 115 -5.18 20.99 1.91
C GLU A 115 -4.70 20.40 3.24
N ASN A 116 -5.29 19.30 3.69
CA ASN A 116 -4.89 18.60 4.90
C ASN A 116 -3.42 18.14 4.84
N VAL A 117 -3.00 17.53 3.73
CA VAL A 117 -1.61 17.06 3.61
C VAL A 117 -0.62 18.22 3.49
N LEU A 118 -0.99 19.33 2.86
CA LEU A 118 -0.17 20.54 2.84
C LEU A 118 -0.03 21.17 4.23
N ALA A 119 -1.07 21.07 5.08
CA ALA A 119 -0.99 21.47 6.48
C ALA A 119 -0.17 20.49 7.36
N GLY A 120 0.34 19.39 6.80
CA GLY A 120 1.16 18.40 7.50
C GLY A 120 0.37 17.27 8.16
N HIS A 121 -0.94 17.19 7.93
CA HIS A 121 -1.76 16.08 8.42
C HIS A 121 -1.69 14.89 7.46
N LYS A 122 -1.85 13.68 8.02
CA LYS A 122 -1.99 12.46 7.22
C LYS A 122 -3.46 12.06 7.12
N GLU A 123 -3.86 11.57 5.95
CA GLU A 123 -5.24 11.15 5.72
C GLU A 123 -5.33 9.78 5.06
N TYR A 124 -6.18 8.92 5.61
CA TYR A 124 -6.42 7.56 5.09
C TYR A 124 -7.91 7.26 5.09
N SER A 125 -8.43 6.69 4.00
CA SER A 125 -9.83 6.28 3.92
C SER A 125 -10.17 5.28 5.04
N PRO A 126 -11.25 5.50 5.82
CA PRO A 126 -11.64 4.63 6.95
C PRO A 126 -11.78 3.15 6.54
N GLU A 127 -12.33 2.89 5.37
CA GLU A 127 -12.54 1.54 4.84
C GLU A 127 -11.23 0.77 4.65
N LEU A 128 -10.13 1.49 4.38
CA LEU A 128 -8.80 0.89 4.24
C LEU A 128 -8.20 0.60 5.61
N MET A 129 -8.43 1.47 6.57
CA MET A 129 -8.00 1.28 7.96
C MET A 129 -8.71 0.08 8.60
N GLU A 130 -10.03 -0.05 8.43
CA GLU A 130 -10.80 -1.20 8.92
C GLU A 130 -10.29 -2.52 8.34
N ASN A 131 -10.03 -2.56 7.03
CA ASN A 131 -9.47 -3.75 6.38
C ASN A 131 -8.12 -4.18 6.95
N ILE A 132 -7.28 -3.25 7.39
CA ILE A 132 -6.00 -3.57 8.03
C ILE A 132 -6.22 -4.14 9.42
N PHE A 133 -7.05 -3.51 10.23
CA PHE A 133 -7.36 -4.02 11.58
C PHE A 133 -8.01 -5.40 11.52
N MET A 134 -8.91 -5.63 10.56
CA MET A 134 -9.61 -6.91 10.38
C MET A 134 -8.75 -8.01 9.75
N ASN A 135 -7.72 -7.66 8.98
CA ASN A 135 -6.93 -8.61 8.18
C ASN A 135 -5.43 -8.59 8.49
N HIS A 136 -5.02 -7.87 9.55
CA HIS A 136 -3.62 -7.87 9.97
C HIS A 136 -3.15 -9.31 10.20
N ASN A 137 -2.06 -9.71 9.53
CA ASN A 137 -1.46 -11.02 9.76
C ASN A 137 -0.75 -11.02 11.12
N PRO A 138 -1.25 -11.77 12.12
CA PRO A 138 -0.64 -11.81 13.45
C PRO A 138 0.66 -12.62 13.49
N LEU A 139 1.00 -13.31 12.37
CA LEU A 139 2.17 -14.14 12.27
C LEU A 139 3.41 -13.32 11.89
N SER A 140 4.53 -13.60 12.51
CA SER A 140 5.84 -13.12 12.08
C SER A 140 6.22 -13.70 10.71
N LYS A 141 7.22 -13.12 10.04
CA LYS A 141 7.76 -13.64 8.78
C LYS A 141 8.19 -15.11 8.90
N GLN A 142 8.82 -15.48 10.02
CA GLN A 142 9.27 -16.84 10.29
C GLN A 142 8.09 -17.80 10.49
N GLU A 143 7.06 -17.39 11.26
CA GLU A 143 5.85 -18.17 11.45
C GLU A 143 5.07 -18.36 10.14
N THR A 144 4.97 -17.32 9.33
CA THR A 144 4.35 -17.39 7.99
C THR A 144 5.09 -18.36 7.08
N LEU A 145 6.44 -18.31 7.05
CA LEU A 145 7.26 -19.25 6.28
C LEU A 145 7.05 -20.70 6.76
N LEU A 146 7.04 -20.90 8.06
CA LEU A 146 6.82 -22.22 8.67
C LEU A 146 5.42 -22.75 8.32
N LEU A 147 4.38 -21.91 8.42
CA LEU A 147 3.01 -22.32 8.11
C LEU A 147 2.83 -22.64 6.61
N LYS A 148 3.56 -21.99 5.70
CA LYS A 148 3.64 -22.39 4.28
C LYS A 148 4.19 -23.80 4.10
N LYS A 149 5.21 -24.19 4.88
CA LYS A 149 5.75 -25.55 4.86
C LYS A 149 4.74 -26.58 5.38
N VAL A 150 3.98 -26.20 6.42
CA VAL A 150 2.86 -27.01 6.92
C VAL A 150 1.79 -27.21 5.83
N LYS A 151 1.45 -26.18 5.08
CA LYS A 151 0.52 -26.24 3.93
C LYS A 151 0.96 -27.25 2.87
N HIS A 152 2.27 -27.39 2.64
CA HIS A 152 2.84 -28.40 1.75
C HIS A 152 2.93 -29.81 2.35
N GLY A 153 2.38 -30.01 3.54
CA GLY A 153 2.29 -31.34 4.16
C GLY A 153 3.53 -31.81 4.92
N LEU A 154 4.55 -30.97 5.09
CA LEU A 154 5.78 -31.34 5.78
C LEU A 154 5.53 -31.62 7.28
N SER A 155 6.22 -32.65 7.81
CA SER A 155 6.30 -32.94 9.23
C SER A 155 7.19 -31.94 9.98
N ASN A 156 7.08 -31.87 11.32
CA ASN A 156 7.94 -30.97 12.10
C ASN A 156 9.43 -31.29 11.93
N LYS A 157 9.79 -32.54 11.70
CA LYS A 157 11.17 -32.97 11.45
C LYS A 157 11.69 -32.45 10.10
N GLU A 158 10.88 -32.57 9.06
CA GLU A 158 11.21 -32.05 7.72
C GLU A 158 11.32 -30.51 7.71
N ILE A 159 10.36 -29.82 8.35
CA ILE A 159 10.38 -28.35 8.51
C ILE A 159 11.64 -27.91 9.28
N ALA A 160 11.96 -28.61 10.39
CA ALA A 160 13.16 -28.34 11.18
C ALA A 160 14.45 -28.45 10.31
N ALA A 161 14.54 -29.50 9.51
CA ALA A 161 15.66 -29.71 8.61
C ALA A 161 15.77 -28.61 7.54
N GLU A 162 14.66 -28.24 6.88
CA GLU A 162 14.65 -27.22 5.84
C GLU A 162 14.95 -25.80 6.36
N LEU A 163 14.50 -25.48 7.59
CA LEU A 163 14.67 -24.15 8.17
C LEU A 163 15.88 -24.03 9.10
N PHE A 164 16.69 -25.08 9.19
CA PHE A 164 17.86 -25.17 10.09
C PHE A 164 17.49 -24.93 11.55
N LEU A 165 16.37 -25.50 12.00
CA LEU A 165 15.85 -25.41 13.36
C LEU A 165 15.92 -26.78 14.06
N SER A 166 15.76 -26.78 15.39
CA SER A 166 15.46 -28.01 16.12
C SER A 166 13.97 -28.40 15.99
N GLU A 167 13.65 -29.69 16.11
CA GLU A 167 12.25 -30.12 16.13
C GLU A 167 11.47 -29.49 17.30
N GLY A 168 12.13 -29.27 18.45
CA GLY A 168 11.54 -28.59 19.59
C GLY A 168 11.18 -27.13 19.26
N THR A 169 12.10 -26.41 18.60
CA THR A 169 11.85 -25.04 18.15
C THR A 169 10.69 -24.98 17.16
N THR A 170 10.66 -25.91 16.18
CA THR A 170 9.56 -26.00 15.21
C THR A 170 8.22 -26.26 15.89
N ARG A 171 8.18 -27.13 16.90
CA ARG A 171 6.96 -27.41 17.68
C ARG A 171 6.49 -26.16 18.44
N ASN A 172 7.41 -25.39 19.02
CA ASN A 172 7.09 -24.15 19.71
C ASN A 172 6.51 -23.10 18.74
N TYR A 173 7.09 -22.95 17.54
CA TYR A 173 6.51 -22.06 16.50
C TYR A 173 5.09 -22.47 16.11
N ILE A 174 4.84 -23.78 15.91
CA ILE A 174 3.49 -24.26 15.59
C ILE A 174 2.52 -23.95 16.73
N SER A 175 2.90 -24.19 17.98
CA SER A 175 2.07 -23.86 19.14
C SER A 175 1.75 -22.36 19.19
N ASN A 176 2.73 -21.50 18.99
CA ASN A 176 2.55 -20.04 18.94
C ASN A 176 1.61 -19.61 17.79
N ILE A 177 1.77 -20.21 16.60
CA ILE A 177 0.88 -19.98 15.46
C ILE A 177 -0.57 -20.34 15.81
N LEU A 178 -0.79 -21.51 16.41
CA LEU A 178 -2.13 -21.95 16.81
C LEU A 178 -2.75 -20.97 17.81
N THR A 179 -2.00 -20.52 18.80
CA THR A 179 -2.45 -19.53 19.79
C THR A 179 -2.77 -18.18 19.12
N LYS A 180 -1.89 -17.66 18.26
CA LYS A 180 -2.09 -16.38 17.57
C LYS A 180 -3.28 -16.41 16.61
N LEU A 181 -3.53 -17.54 15.98
CA LEU A 181 -4.64 -17.72 15.06
C LEU A 181 -5.92 -18.19 15.73
N ASP A 182 -5.89 -18.46 17.04
CA ASP A 182 -7.01 -19.08 17.77
C ASP A 182 -7.55 -20.33 17.04
N CYS A 183 -6.64 -21.28 16.78
CA CYS A 183 -6.93 -22.52 16.05
C CYS A 183 -6.59 -23.73 16.90
N LYS A 184 -7.40 -24.79 16.78
CA LYS A 184 -7.24 -26.04 17.56
C LYS A 184 -6.15 -26.97 17.02
N ASN A 185 -5.84 -26.86 15.73
CA ASN A 185 -4.88 -27.73 15.06
C ASN A 185 -4.25 -27.06 13.83
N ARG A 186 -3.15 -27.68 13.34
CA ARG A 186 -2.36 -27.16 12.22
C ARG A 186 -3.14 -27.07 10.90
N THR A 187 -4.09 -27.94 10.66
CA THR A 187 -4.93 -27.93 9.44
C THR A 187 -5.87 -26.72 9.44
N GLU A 188 -6.48 -26.43 10.57
CA GLU A 188 -7.33 -25.26 10.78
C GLU A 188 -6.52 -23.96 10.62
N ALA A 189 -5.30 -23.90 11.16
CA ALA A 189 -4.40 -22.76 11.00
C ALA A 189 -4.04 -22.50 9.53
N VAL A 190 -3.72 -23.56 8.77
CA VAL A 190 -3.46 -23.46 7.32
C VAL A 190 -4.69 -22.96 6.58
N LYS A 191 -5.87 -23.50 6.86
CA LYS A 191 -7.13 -23.09 6.23
C LYS A 191 -7.37 -21.59 6.48
N LYS A 192 -7.37 -21.17 7.75
CA LYS A 192 -7.60 -19.77 8.16
C LYS A 192 -6.59 -18.81 7.52
N ALA A 193 -5.32 -19.15 7.55
CA ALA A 193 -4.27 -18.31 6.96
C ALA A 193 -4.34 -18.24 5.44
N THR A 194 -4.80 -19.31 4.76
CA THR A 194 -5.03 -19.31 3.30
C THR A 194 -6.23 -18.46 2.94
N GLU A 195 -7.35 -18.58 3.65
CA GLU A 195 -8.57 -17.78 3.44
C GLU A 195 -8.32 -16.28 3.65
N LYS A 196 -7.43 -15.94 4.59
CA LYS A 196 -7.00 -14.55 4.85
C LYS A 196 -5.90 -14.04 3.91
N GLY A 197 -5.35 -14.89 3.03
CA GLY A 197 -4.27 -14.51 2.12
C GLY A 197 -2.91 -14.30 2.81
N TRP A 198 -2.69 -14.86 4.00
CA TRP A 198 -1.43 -14.74 4.73
C TRP A 198 -0.37 -15.76 4.26
N ILE A 199 -0.83 -16.88 3.65
CA ILE A 199 0.03 -17.94 3.10
C ILE A 199 -0.47 -18.48 1.75
#